data_ef7d66eb3ac140cbaa368647612f79ac
#
_entry.id   ef7d66eb3ac140cbaa368647612f79ac
#
_cell.length_a   1.000
_cell.length_b   1.000
_cell.length_c   1.000
_cell.angle_alpha   90.00
_cell.angle_beta   90.00
_cell.angle_gamma   90.00
#
_symmetry.space_group_name_H-M   'P 1'
#
loop_
_entity.id
_entity.type
_entity.pdbx_description
1 polymer ?
#
loop_
_entity_poly.entity_id
_entity_poly.type
_entity_poly.pdbx_seq_one_letter_code
_entity_poly.pdbx_strand_id
1 'polypeptide(L)'
;MAYLFRIDGRDLPDPASRAQIGGVEGPSLTVDPEAFDWARTWSGRSLEEAVFFELHVGTFTREGTFAAAARRLPDLAALGVTAIQLMPVAQFMGRRGWGYDGVLIRAPHPAYGTPDELRAFVAEAQGHGMMVLLDLVMNHFGPFGNFLPDYAPDFFTDRPTPWGDGIAFHRPEVQAFFRGAALGWLREYRLDGFRLDAVHEIRDGQDQRFLRALSDEIRTLDLGRPVHLICEDERNLTHLREAGFDAEWNDDWHNVLHVALTGETQGYYSRYARDPFADLARALERGQADEGQPHPEGPRGTEAAHLSWTAFVNANQTHDQIGNRAHGERLISLIGEEAARVTHAVLLCMPFLPLLFMGEEEGSEAPFLFFCDPPDEAMRRAVRDGRRVELGRIGYDAEHMPDPTGPEAFEASRPYSARDPARAESWRALTRDLLDLRARRIVPLLKSGKSGIGEVTRHGPRAFAVRWPFKAGEIRMLMSLGTPATGVASLPACAFRLGDPTHDAFGMEVEITA
;
A
#
# COMPACT_ATOMS: atom_id res chain seq x y z
N MET A 1 18.36 2.82 28.72
CA MET A 1 19.61 3.60 28.87
C MET A 1 19.85 4.31 27.54
N ALA A 2 20.27 5.59 27.59
CA ALA A 2 20.68 6.31 26.37
C ALA A 2 22.16 6.07 26.10
N TYR A 3 22.56 5.95 24.83
CA TYR A 3 23.94 5.70 24.41
C TYR A 3 24.24 6.27 23.02
N LEU A 4 25.50 6.51 22.76
CA LEU A 4 26.09 6.82 21.47
C LEU A 4 27.34 5.97 21.29
N PHE A 5 27.70 5.66 20.07
CA PHE A 5 29.00 5.09 19.76
C PHE A 5 30.00 6.19 19.41
N ARG A 6 31.24 6.04 19.85
CA ARG A 6 32.33 6.94 19.49
C ARG A 6 33.17 6.34 18.36
N ILE A 7 33.04 6.91 17.17
CA ILE A 7 33.73 6.51 15.95
C ILE A 7 34.62 7.67 15.51
N ASP A 8 35.93 7.45 15.43
CA ASP A 8 36.93 8.46 15.02
C ASP A 8 36.80 9.81 15.76
N GLY A 9 36.44 9.74 17.06
CA GLY A 9 36.29 10.91 17.92
C GLY A 9 34.94 11.62 17.81
N ARG A 10 34.01 11.17 16.95
CA ARG A 10 32.63 11.65 16.82
C ARG A 10 31.68 10.74 17.58
N ASP A 11 30.74 11.34 18.30
CA ASP A 11 29.65 10.60 18.93
C ASP A 11 28.50 10.47 17.94
N LEU A 12 28.14 9.22 17.58
CA LEU A 12 27.17 8.90 16.55
C LEU A 12 26.08 7.96 17.08
N PRO A 13 24.82 8.11 16.65
CA PRO A 13 23.74 7.18 16.98
C PRO A 13 23.98 5.80 16.37
N ASP A 14 23.44 4.78 17.00
CA ASP A 14 23.50 3.40 16.50
C ASP A 14 22.59 3.23 15.27
N PRO A 15 23.12 2.85 14.10
CA PRO A 15 22.32 2.61 12.90
C PRO A 15 21.28 1.47 13.05
N ALA A 16 21.50 0.57 14.03
CA ALA A 16 20.58 -0.52 14.36
C ALA A 16 19.71 -0.20 15.59
N SER A 17 19.62 1.05 15.99
CA SER A 17 18.82 1.52 17.13
C SER A 17 17.37 1.09 17.03
N ARG A 18 16.77 0.75 18.17
CA ARG A 18 15.34 0.42 18.30
C ARG A 18 14.49 1.58 18.80
N ALA A 19 15.12 2.64 19.27
CA ALA A 19 14.48 3.90 19.71
C ALA A 19 15.52 5.01 19.85
N GLN A 20 15.09 6.25 19.68
CA GLN A 20 15.94 7.44 19.73
C GLN A 20 15.36 8.51 20.65
N ILE A 21 16.25 9.39 21.14
CA ILE A 21 15.87 10.63 21.82
C ILE A 21 16.25 11.82 20.93
N GLY A 22 15.31 12.72 20.68
CA GLY A 22 15.60 14.00 20.00
C GLY A 22 15.80 13.91 18.50
N GLY A 23 15.39 12.82 17.86
CA GLY A 23 15.49 12.65 16.41
C GLY A 23 16.67 11.78 15.97
N VAL A 24 16.93 11.76 14.66
CA VAL A 24 17.91 10.84 14.02
C VAL A 24 19.34 11.07 14.48
N GLU A 25 19.69 12.28 14.89
CA GLU A 25 21.04 12.66 15.37
C GLU A 25 21.22 12.46 16.89
N GLY A 26 20.13 12.18 17.60
CA GLY A 26 20.13 12.04 19.05
C GLY A 26 20.66 10.69 19.55
N PRO A 27 20.79 10.53 20.85
CA PRO A 27 21.19 9.26 21.45
C PRO A 27 20.19 8.13 21.17
N SER A 28 20.73 6.95 20.90
CA SER A 28 19.96 5.72 20.83
C SER A 28 19.52 5.24 22.21
N LEU A 29 18.39 4.55 22.30
CA LEU A 29 17.87 3.95 23.52
C LEU A 29 17.96 2.43 23.51
N THR A 30 18.38 1.85 24.61
CA THR A 30 18.18 0.41 24.82
C THR A 30 16.69 0.14 25.01
N VAL A 31 16.18 -0.85 24.30
CA VAL A 31 14.81 -1.34 24.40
C VAL A 31 14.83 -2.81 24.76
N ASP A 32 14.03 -3.20 25.75
CA ASP A 32 13.79 -4.59 26.08
C ASP A 32 12.45 -5.02 25.45
N PRO A 33 12.47 -5.75 24.35
CA PRO A 33 11.22 -6.16 23.68
C PRO A 33 10.44 -7.22 24.46
N GLU A 34 11.08 -7.93 25.41
CA GLU A 34 10.44 -8.96 26.23
C GLU A 34 9.68 -8.37 27.43
N ALA A 35 9.93 -7.12 27.76
CA ALA A 35 9.24 -6.43 28.86
C ALA A 35 7.77 -6.10 28.56
N PHE A 36 7.36 -6.11 27.27
CA PHE A 36 5.99 -5.82 26.89
C PHE A 36 5.06 -7.02 27.11
N ASP A 37 4.00 -6.82 27.88
CA ASP A 37 2.96 -7.85 28.12
C ASP A 37 1.95 -7.88 26.97
N TRP A 38 2.01 -8.92 26.18
CA TRP A 38 1.11 -9.16 25.07
C TRP A 38 -0.26 -9.74 25.49
N ALA A 39 -0.68 -9.69 26.68
CA ALA A 39 -1.97 -10.06 27.27
C ALA A 39 -2.86 -11.11 26.54
N ARG A 40 -2.76 -11.25 25.22
CA ARG A 40 -3.56 -12.13 24.37
C ARG A 40 -2.70 -12.95 23.42
N THR A 41 -3.16 -14.17 23.12
CA THR A 41 -2.61 -14.98 22.03
C THR A 41 -3.19 -14.51 20.71
N TRP A 42 -2.38 -14.58 19.65
CA TRP A 42 -2.76 -14.25 18.29
C TRP A 42 -2.25 -15.33 17.34
N SER A 43 -3.15 -15.92 16.55
CA SER A 43 -2.82 -16.99 15.59
C SER A 43 -2.79 -16.52 14.13
N GLY A 44 -2.96 -15.21 13.89
CA GLY A 44 -3.01 -14.65 12.54
C GLY A 44 -4.33 -14.90 11.82
N ARG A 45 -4.36 -14.53 10.54
CA ARG A 45 -5.44 -14.83 9.58
C ARG A 45 -4.85 -15.35 8.28
N SER A 46 -5.66 -16.08 7.52
CA SER A 46 -5.27 -16.44 6.15
C SER A 46 -5.37 -15.23 5.22
N LEU A 47 -4.54 -15.21 4.17
CA LEU A 47 -4.47 -14.09 3.24
C LEU A 47 -5.79 -13.87 2.48
N GLU A 48 -6.54 -14.93 2.20
CA GLU A 48 -7.85 -14.86 1.52
C GLU A 48 -8.87 -14.00 2.30
N GLU A 49 -8.67 -13.86 3.62
CA GLU A 49 -9.51 -13.01 4.46
C GLU A 49 -9.10 -11.55 4.46
N ALA A 50 -7.96 -11.20 3.83
CA ALA A 50 -7.42 -9.85 3.92
C ALA A 50 -8.32 -8.83 3.19
N VAL A 51 -8.65 -7.78 3.91
CA VAL A 51 -9.12 -6.49 3.45
C VAL A 51 -8.17 -5.47 4.06
N PHE A 52 -7.26 -4.97 3.24
CA PHE A 52 -6.23 -4.05 3.69
C PHE A 52 -6.78 -2.64 3.87
N PHE A 53 -6.32 -1.98 4.89
CA PHE A 53 -6.56 -0.56 5.14
C PHE A 53 -5.21 0.12 5.35
N GLU A 54 -4.78 0.88 4.35
CA GLU A 54 -3.54 1.64 4.41
C GLU A 54 -3.75 2.93 5.19
N LEU A 55 -2.88 3.20 6.15
CA LEU A 55 -2.91 4.45 6.92
C LEU A 55 -1.53 5.03 7.19
N HIS A 56 -1.47 6.36 7.19
CA HIS A 56 -0.34 7.15 7.66
C HIS A 56 -0.58 7.59 9.10
N VAL A 57 0.20 7.10 10.05
CA VAL A 57 0.00 7.33 11.49
C VAL A 57 -0.11 8.81 11.84
N GLY A 58 0.75 9.65 11.25
CA GLY A 58 0.82 11.08 11.57
C GLY A 58 -0.41 11.89 11.15
N THR A 59 -1.15 11.46 10.10
CA THR A 59 -2.33 12.20 9.59
C THR A 59 -3.65 11.46 9.79
N PHE A 60 -3.63 10.18 10.23
CA PHE A 60 -4.83 9.40 10.46
C PHE A 60 -5.73 9.95 11.57
N THR A 61 -5.11 10.55 12.58
CA THR A 61 -5.82 11.25 13.67
C THR A 61 -5.26 12.65 13.88
N ARG A 62 -5.96 13.46 14.65
CA ARG A 62 -5.50 14.81 14.97
C ARG A 62 -4.18 14.79 15.76
N GLU A 63 -4.03 13.85 16.68
CA GLU A 63 -2.84 13.70 17.52
C GLU A 63 -1.65 13.10 16.74
N GLY A 64 -1.91 12.29 15.70
CA GLY A 64 -0.92 11.70 14.84
C GLY A 64 -0.02 10.68 15.54
N THR A 65 -0.57 9.88 16.46
CA THR A 65 0.18 8.92 17.28
C THR A 65 -0.39 7.51 17.20
N PHE A 66 0.42 6.49 17.52
CA PHE A 66 -0.02 5.10 17.63
C PHE A 66 -1.20 4.95 18.60
N ALA A 67 -1.11 5.60 19.77
CA ALA A 67 -2.17 5.55 20.77
C ALA A 67 -3.48 6.16 20.26
N ALA A 68 -3.42 7.23 19.47
CA ALA A 68 -4.60 7.83 18.88
C ALA A 68 -5.17 6.97 17.75
N ALA A 69 -4.31 6.42 16.90
CA ALA A 69 -4.73 5.50 15.85
C ALA A 69 -5.38 4.23 16.41
N ALA A 70 -4.85 3.69 17.51
CA ALA A 70 -5.42 2.52 18.19
C ALA A 70 -6.90 2.74 18.60
N ARG A 71 -7.27 3.95 19.02
CA ARG A 71 -8.68 4.28 19.37
C ARG A 71 -9.66 4.20 18.20
N ARG A 72 -9.17 4.22 16.95
CA ARG A 72 -9.98 4.10 15.73
C ARG A 72 -10.13 2.65 15.23
N LEU A 73 -9.33 1.73 15.76
CA LEU A 73 -9.33 0.32 15.32
C LEU A 73 -10.69 -0.38 15.52
N PRO A 74 -11.44 -0.18 16.62
CA PRO A 74 -12.77 -0.75 16.76
C PRO A 74 -13.73 -0.35 15.64
N ASP A 75 -13.66 0.91 15.15
CA ASP A 75 -14.50 1.40 14.05
C ASP A 75 -14.16 0.69 12.73
N LEU A 76 -12.87 0.50 12.45
CA LEU A 76 -12.41 -0.21 11.25
C LEU A 76 -12.78 -1.69 11.29
N ALA A 77 -12.63 -2.34 12.43
CA ALA A 77 -13.06 -3.73 12.62
C ALA A 77 -14.58 -3.88 12.42
N ALA A 78 -15.38 -2.93 12.92
CA ALA A 78 -16.82 -2.92 12.73
C ALA A 78 -17.27 -2.69 11.28
N LEU A 79 -16.41 -2.09 10.43
CA LEU A 79 -16.62 -2.02 8.99
C LEU A 79 -16.33 -3.35 8.29
N GLY A 80 -15.51 -4.22 8.87
CA GLY A 80 -15.06 -5.47 8.26
C GLY A 80 -13.62 -5.43 7.72
N VAL A 81 -12.84 -4.39 8.05
CA VAL A 81 -11.38 -4.37 7.79
C VAL A 81 -10.71 -5.48 8.59
N THR A 82 -9.80 -6.21 7.97
CA THR A 82 -9.13 -7.37 8.58
C THR A 82 -7.61 -7.25 8.60
N ALA A 83 -7.06 -6.24 7.94
CA ALA A 83 -5.62 -6.01 7.90
C ALA A 83 -5.33 -4.50 7.87
N ILE A 84 -4.51 -4.04 8.79
CA ILE A 84 -3.97 -2.68 8.77
C ILE A 84 -2.61 -2.73 8.08
N GLN A 85 -2.41 -1.90 7.08
CA GLN A 85 -1.11 -1.65 6.47
C GLN A 85 -0.61 -0.28 6.89
N LEU A 86 0.40 -0.27 7.75
CA LEU A 86 1.04 0.98 8.17
C LEU A 86 1.98 1.47 7.08
N MET A 87 1.81 2.71 6.62
CA MET A 87 2.88 3.40 5.89
C MET A 87 4.15 3.40 6.73
N PRO A 88 5.35 3.62 6.14
CA PRO A 88 6.60 3.42 6.86
C PRO A 88 6.66 4.22 8.17
N VAL A 89 7.02 3.53 9.24
CA VAL A 89 7.14 4.14 10.58
C VAL A 89 8.58 4.27 11.05
N ALA A 90 9.55 3.85 10.22
CA ALA A 90 10.97 3.99 10.53
C ALA A 90 11.36 5.46 10.73
N GLN A 91 12.35 5.69 11.59
CA GLN A 91 12.70 7.05 11.95
C GLN A 91 13.38 7.80 10.80
N PHE A 92 12.85 8.96 10.48
CA PHE A 92 13.32 9.93 9.48
C PHE A 92 13.63 11.28 10.14
N MET A 93 14.20 12.21 9.38
CA MET A 93 14.50 13.57 9.83
C MET A 93 13.22 14.40 10.03
N GLY A 94 13.16 15.20 11.09
CA GLY A 94 12.04 16.08 11.40
C GLY A 94 10.88 15.37 12.11
N ARG A 95 9.67 15.90 11.97
CA ARG A 95 8.46 15.40 12.64
C ARG A 95 7.34 15.01 11.70
N ARG A 96 7.42 15.47 10.44
CA ARG A 96 6.41 15.25 9.39
C ARG A 96 7.08 14.63 8.18
N GLY A 97 6.59 13.52 7.72
CA GLY A 97 7.08 12.81 6.54
C GLY A 97 6.21 11.60 6.25
N TRP A 98 6.21 11.17 5.02
CA TRP A 98 5.52 9.93 4.63
C TRP A 98 6.16 8.68 5.25
N GLY A 99 7.45 8.78 5.64
CA GLY A 99 8.21 7.68 6.23
C GLY A 99 9.18 7.01 5.25
N TYR A 100 9.14 7.33 3.95
CA TYR A 100 10.06 6.76 2.96
C TYR A 100 11.49 7.33 3.05
N ASP A 101 11.69 8.41 3.81
CA ASP A 101 13.01 8.96 4.14
C ASP A 101 13.63 8.33 5.41
N GLY A 102 13.26 7.10 5.74
CA GLY A 102 13.73 6.39 6.94
C GLY A 102 15.23 6.14 6.92
N VAL A 103 15.91 6.37 8.06
CA VAL A 103 17.37 6.16 8.22
C VAL A 103 17.72 5.22 9.37
N LEU A 104 16.83 5.05 10.33
CA LEU A 104 16.96 4.07 11.41
C LEU A 104 15.82 3.06 11.29
N ILE A 105 16.03 2.08 10.40
CA ILE A 105 14.97 1.18 9.90
C ILE A 105 14.38 0.22 10.95
N ARG A 106 14.95 0.17 12.15
CA ARG A 106 14.48 -0.65 13.29
C ARG A 106 13.78 0.16 14.37
N ALA A 107 13.82 1.48 14.30
CA ALA A 107 13.28 2.37 15.31
C ALA A 107 11.98 3.02 14.82
N PRO A 108 10.84 2.87 15.51
CA PRO A 108 9.65 3.65 15.20
C PRO A 108 9.91 5.13 15.45
N HIS A 109 9.32 5.98 14.61
CA HIS A 109 9.51 7.43 14.68
C HIS A 109 8.89 8.00 15.96
N PRO A 110 9.64 8.78 16.79
CA PRO A 110 9.18 9.24 18.10
C PRO A 110 8.01 10.24 18.03
N ALA A 111 7.77 10.89 16.89
CA ALA A 111 6.56 11.71 16.70
C ALA A 111 5.28 10.86 16.70
N TYR A 112 5.37 9.58 16.36
CA TYR A 112 4.25 8.63 16.39
C TYR A 112 4.08 7.95 17.75
N GLY A 113 5.14 7.92 18.55
CA GLY A 113 5.15 7.32 19.88
C GLY A 113 6.36 6.44 20.15
N THR A 114 6.32 5.74 21.27
CA THR A 114 7.37 4.82 21.72
C THR A 114 7.22 3.42 21.07
N PRO A 115 8.27 2.59 21.14
CA PRO A 115 8.16 1.17 20.76
C PRO A 115 7.01 0.43 21.44
N ASP A 116 6.74 0.70 22.73
CA ASP A 116 5.66 0.05 23.46
C ASP A 116 4.28 0.54 23.04
N GLU A 117 4.14 1.81 22.63
CA GLU A 117 2.89 2.31 22.05
C GLU A 117 2.59 1.69 20.69
N LEU A 118 3.62 1.39 19.88
CA LEU A 118 3.43 0.61 18.65
C LEU A 118 3.04 -0.84 18.97
N ARG A 119 3.67 -1.49 19.96
CA ARG A 119 3.27 -2.83 20.41
C ARG A 119 1.82 -2.84 20.91
N ALA A 120 1.42 -1.82 21.67
CA ALA A 120 0.04 -1.66 22.13
C ALA A 120 -0.94 -1.46 20.98
N PHE A 121 -0.58 -0.70 19.94
CA PHE A 121 -1.37 -0.57 18.71
C PHE A 121 -1.56 -1.93 18.03
N VAL A 122 -0.49 -2.71 17.86
CA VAL A 122 -0.56 -4.04 17.26
C VAL A 122 -1.41 -4.98 18.12
N ALA A 123 -1.23 -4.98 19.43
CA ALA A 123 -2.02 -5.80 20.35
C ALA A 123 -3.52 -5.45 20.29
N GLU A 124 -3.86 -4.16 20.17
CA GLU A 124 -5.25 -3.70 20.01
C GLU A 124 -5.85 -4.14 18.66
N ALA A 125 -5.12 -3.99 17.56
CA ALA A 125 -5.55 -4.46 16.24
C ALA A 125 -5.81 -5.97 16.26
N GLN A 126 -4.88 -6.76 16.80
CA GLN A 126 -5.01 -8.22 16.94
C GLN A 126 -6.16 -8.59 17.90
N GLY A 127 -6.40 -7.78 18.93
CA GLY A 127 -7.55 -7.91 19.84
C GLY A 127 -8.90 -7.77 19.13
N HIS A 128 -8.95 -7.03 18.04
CA HIS A 128 -10.10 -6.87 17.15
C HIS A 128 -10.07 -7.82 15.94
N GLY A 129 -9.14 -8.76 15.90
CA GLY A 129 -9.03 -9.75 14.83
C GLY A 129 -8.41 -9.21 13.55
N MET A 130 -7.67 -8.10 13.59
CA MET A 130 -7.00 -7.52 12.44
C MET A 130 -5.50 -7.86 12.44
N MET A 131 -4.98 -8.23 11.29
CA MET A 131 -3.54 -8.31 11.02
C MET A 131 -2.94 -6.90 10.99
N VAL A 132 -1.64 -6.80 11.27
CA VAL A 132 -0.88 -5.56 11.07
C VAL A 132 0.35 -5.85 10.20
N LEU A 133 0.39 -5.22 9.04
CA LEU A 133 1.53 -5.25 8.13
C LEU A 133 2.22 -3.89 8.15
N LEU A 134 3.52 -3.90 7.93
CA LEU A 134 4.34 -2.70 7.82
C LEU A 134 4.84 -2.54 6.39
N ASP A 135 4.71 -1.33 5.87
CA ASP A 135 5.45 -0.92 4.68
C ASP A 135 6.92 -0.72 5.07
N LEU A 136 7.78 -1.60 4.55
CA LEU A 136 9.19 -1.68 4.94
C LEU A 136 10.08 -1.27 3.76
N VAL A 137 10.71 -0.11 3.90
CA VAL A 137 11.64 0.43 2.92
C VAL A 137 13.03 -0.19 3.14
N MET A 138 13.52 -0.93 2.16
CA MET A 138 14.86 -1.52 2.20
C MET A 138 15.72 -1.12 0.98
N ASN A 139 15.13 -0.51 -0.03
CA ASN A 139 15.79 -0.19 -1.30
C ASN A 139 16.67 1.06 -1.22
N HIS A 140 16.45 1.95 -0.25
CA HIS A 140 17.21 3.18 -0.04
C HIS A 140 17.14 3.64 1.43
N PHE A 141 17.91 4.67 1.76
CA PHE A 141 17.80 5.45 2.98
C PHE A 141 17.47 6.89 2.65
N GLY A 142 16.83 7.59 3.57
CA GLY A 142 16.60 9.02 3.46
C GLY A 142 17.91 9.80 3.35
N PRO A 143 17.88 11.00 2.74
CA PRO A 143 19.07 11.80 2.47
C PRO A 143 19.66 12.48 3.72
N PHE A 144 18.94 12.46 4.85
CA PHE A 144 19.31 13.19 6.07
C PHE A 144 19.34 12.29 7.29
N GLY A 145 20.43 12.34 8.06
CA GLY A 145 20.59 11.60 9.32
C GLY A 145 20.98 10.14 9.12
N ASN A 146 21.42 9.75 7.94
CA ASN A 146 22.00 8.44 7.70
C ASN A 146 23.48 8.44 8.06
N PHE A 147 23.83 7.77 9.18
CA PHE A 147 25.21 7.65 9.65
C PHE A 147 25.88 6.33 9.25
N LEU A 148 25.21 5.45 8.51
CA LEU A 148 25.81 4.19 8.05
C LEU A 148 27.14 4.38 7.27
N PRO A 149 27.32 5.43 6.42
CA PRO A 149 28.61 5.68 5.77
C PRO A 149 29.75 5.96 6.75
N ASP A 150 29.48 6.55 7.90
CA ASP A 150 30.49 6.79 8.94
C ASP A 150 30.94 5.47 9.62
N TYR A 151 30.07 4.46 9.67
CA TYR A 151 30.35 3.15 10.26
C TYR A 151 30.95 2.16 9.25
N ALA A 152 30.39 2.14 8.07
CA ALA A 152 30.67 1.15 7.04
C ALA A 152 30.50 1.79 5.65
N PRO A 153 31.49 2.52 5.14
CA PRO A 153 31.38 3.15 3.81
C PRO A 153 31.09 2.13 2.71
N ASP A 154 31.60 0.91 2.84
CA ASP A 154 31.33 -0.20 1.93
C ASP A 154 29.88 -0.73 1.96
N PHE A 155 29.00 -0.17 2.79
CA PHE A 155 27.59 -0.47 2.80
C PHE A 155 26.87 0.05 1.55
N PHE A 156 27.50 1.01 0.89
CA PHE A 156 27.00 1.66 -0.32
C PHE A 156 27.89 1.36 -1.53
N THR A 157 27.35 1.64 -2.70
CA THR A 157 28.03 1.53 -3.99
C THR A 157 28.09 2.90 -4.65
N ASP A 158 28.99 3.09 -5.61
CA ASP A 158 29.10 4.33 -6.41
C ASP A 158 27.92 4.53 -7.40
N ARG A 159 26.90 3.66 -7.37
CA ARG A 159 25.73 3.78 -8.24
C ARG A 159 24.83 4.89 -7.70
N PRO A 160 24.62 5.99 -8.44
CA PRO A 160 23.70 7.03 -8.00
C PRO A 160 22.24 6.54 -8.08
N THR A 161 21.45 6.93 -7.11
CA THR A 161 19.99 6.76 -7.09
C THR A 161 19.33 8.09 -6.80
N PRO A 162 18.02 8.24 -6.99
CA PRO A 162 17.31 9.47 -6.61
C PRO A 162 17.48 9.86 -5.13
N TRP A 163 17.80 8.89 -4.27
CA TRP A 163 17.95 9.08 -2.80
C TRP A 163 19.40 9.10 -2.32
N GLY A 164 20.38 9.02 -3.20
CA GLY A 164 21.80 8.96 -2.87
C GLY A 164 22.49 7.73 -3.44
N ASP A 165 23.54 7.28 -2.79
CA ASP A 165 24.31 6.11 -3.23
C ASP A 165 23.52 4.81 -3.05
N GLY A 166 23.62 3.92 -4.03
CA GLY A 166 22.91 2.64 -4.00
C GLY A 166 23.43 1.72 -2.90
N ILE A 167 22.56 0.90 -2.32
CA ILE A 167 22.92 -0.07 -1.28
C ILE A 167 23.65 -1.27 -1.90
N ALA A 168 24.70 -1.74 -1.22
CA ALA A 168 25.56 -2.85 -1.66
C ALA A 168 24.97 -4.23 -1.32
N PHE A 169 23.77 -4.55 -1.82
CA PHE A 169 23.08 -5.83 -1.54
C PHE A 169 23.83 -7.08 -2.01
N HIS A 170 24.89 -6.95 -2.78
CA HIS A 170 25.78 -8.07 -3.10
C HIS A 170 26.64 -8.53 -1.91
N ARG A 171 26.71 -7.71 -0.82
CA ARG A 171 27.49 -8.00 0.38
C ARG A 171 26.67 -8.74 1.43
N PRO A 172 27.16 -9.86 1.99
CA PRO A 172 26.44 -10.63 3.02
C PRO A 172 26.11 -9.84 4.28
N GLU A 173 26.98 -8.90 4.70
CA GLU A 173 26.80 -8.07 5.88
C GLU A 173 25.64 -7.09 5.72
N VAL A 174 25.50 -6.51 4.53
CA VAL A 174 24.39 -5.62 4.16
C VAL A 174 23.07 -6.41 4.16
N GLN A 175 23.07 -7.59 3.53
CA GLN A 175 21.92 -8.50 3.57
C GLN A 175 21.54 -8.88 5.00
N ALA A 176 22.53 -9.18 5.86
CA ALA A 176 22.30 -9.53 7.26
C ALA A 176 21.67 -8.38 8.06
N PHE A 177 22.07 -7.13 7.79
CA PHE A 177 21.50 -5.94 8.42
C PHE A 177 20.01 -5.82 8.11
N PHE A 178 19.62 -5.91 6.83
CA PHE A 178 18.22 -5.80 6.41
C PHE A 178 17.38 -7.01 6.85
N ARG A 179 17.90 -8.24 6.76
CA ARG A 179 17.25 -9.42 7.33
C ARG A 179 16.98 -9.25 8.82
N GLY A 180 18.02 -8.82 9.56
CA GLY A 180 17.88 -8.57 10.99
C GLY A 180 16.86 -7.50 11.33
N ALA A 181 16.64 -6.50 10.47
CA ALA A 181 15.59 -5.51 10.62
C ALA A 181 14.20 -6.14 10.42
N ALA A 182 13.99 -6.86 9.31
CA ALA A 182 12.71 -7.52 9.04
C ALA A 182 12.34 -8.55 10.13
N LEU A 183 13.28 -9.40 10.54
CA LEU A 183 13.04 -10.38 11.60
C LEU A 183 12.76 -9.71 12.96
N GLY A 184 13.41 -8.57 13.24
CA GLY A 184 13.14 -7.77 14.43
C GLY A 184 11.69 -7.27 14.46
N TRP A 185 11.20 -6.69 13.37
CA TRP A 185 9.82 -6.24 13.25
C TRP A 185 8.80 -7.38 13.46
N LEU A 186 9.04 -8.57 12.88
CA LEU A 186 8.15 -9.72 13.05
C LEU A 186 8.13 -10.26 14.49
N ARG A 187 9.29 -10.31 15.16
CA ARG A 187 9.42 -10.91 16.51
C ARG A 187 9.06 -9.94 17.60
N GLU A 188 9.62 -8.72 17.55
CA GLU A 188 9.53 -7.74 18.63
C GLU A 188 8.20 -6.97 18.64
N TYR A 189 7.54 -6.85 17.47
CA TYR A 189 6.25 -6.15 17.33
C TYR A 189 5.09 -7.05 16.92
N ARG A 190 5.32 -8.36 16.80
CA ARG A 190 4.30 -9.34 16.35
C ARG A 190 3.60 -8.96 15.05
N LEU A 191 4.27 -8.29 14.12
CA LEU A 191 3.68 -7.96 12.83
C LEU A 191 3.31 -9.21 12.03
N ASP A 192 2.24 -9.14 11.27
CA ASP A 192 1.71 -10.23 10.45
C ASP A 192 2.30 -10.26 9.05
N GLY A 193 3.16 -9.31 8.71
CA GLY A 193 3.83 -9.28 7.41
C GLY A 193 4.36 -7.91 7.02
N PHE A 194 4.71 -7.82 5.75
CA PHE A 194 5.26 -6.62 5.13
C PHE A 194 4.66 -6.35 3.76
N ARG A 195 4.59 -5.09 3.39
CA ARG A 195 4.70 -4.62 2.02
C ARG A 195 6.14 -4.14 1.83
N LEU A 196 6.88 -4.73 0.91
CA LEU A 196 8.24 -4.31 0.60
C LEU A 196 8.23 -3.32 -0.55
N ASP A 197 8.69 -2.11 -0.24
CA ASP A 197 8.74 -0.97 -1.14
C ASP A 197 9.74 -1.15 -2.27
N ALA A 198 9.33 -0.83 -3.51
CA ALA A 198 10.16 -0.73 -4.70
C ALA A 198 11.23 -1.83 -4.81
N VAL A 199 10.79 -3.11 -4.72
CA VAL A 199 11.73 -4.25 -4.69
C VAL A 199 12.59 -4.36 -5.94
N HIS A 200 12.19 -3.76 -7.07
CA HIS A 200 12.97 -3.68 -8.30
C HIS A 200 14.26 -2.87 -8.13
N GLU A 201 14.35 -1.98 -7.16
CA GLU A 201 15.55 -1.22 -6.81
C GLU A 201 16.51 -1.99 -5.88
N ILE A 202 16.11 -3.11 -5.30
CA ILE A 202 17.00 -4.00 -4.55
C ILE A 202 17.85 -4.81 -5.52
N ARG A 203 19.07 -4.32 -5.80
CA ARG A 203 19.98 -4.87 -6.80
C ARG A 203 21.13 -5.61 -6.14
N ASP A 204 20.97 -6.92 -6.00
CA ASP A 204 21.97 -7.81 -5.40
C ASP A 204 22.93 -8.45 -6.43
N GLY A 205 22.78 -8.12 -7.72
CA GLY A 205 23.55 -8.70 -8.82
C GLY A 205 23.20 -10.16 -9.15
N GLN A 206 22.17 -10.73 -8.52
CA GLN A 206 21.78 -12.14 -8.64
C GLN A 206 20.25 -12.32 -8.76
N ASP A 207 19.59 -11.44 -9.50
CA ASP A 207 18.15 -11.52 -9.77
C ASP A 207 17.30 -11.61 -8.47
N GLN A 208 17.54 -10.68 -7.54
CA GLN A 208 16.82 -10.57 -6.27
C GLN A 208 16.90 -11.82 -5.38
N ARG A 209 18.03 -12.53 -5.41
CA ARG A 209 18.28 -13.69 -4.56
C ARG A 209 18.15 -13.36 -3.07
N PHE A 210 18.52 -12.12 -2.68
CA PHE A 210 18.34 -11.64 -1.31
C PHE A 210 16.87 -11.72 -0.85
N LEU A 211 15.93 -11.27 -1.69
CA LEU A 211 14.50 -11.28 -1.35
C LEU A 211 13.96 -12.71 -1.24
N ARG A 212 14.39 -13.60 -2.13
CA ARG A 212 14.03 -15.02 -2.05
C ARG A 212 14.56 -15.66 -0.76
N ALA A 213 15.85 -15.41 -0.44
CA ALA A 213 16.44 -15.90 0.81
C ALA A 213 15.76 -15.32 2.07
N LEU A 214 15.34 -14.06 2.03
CA LEU A 214 14.56 -13.44 3.11
C LEU A 214 13.20 -14.13 3.27
N SER A 215 12.50 -14.39 2.17
CA SER A 215 11.23 -15.12 2.18
C SER A 215 11.41 -16.52 2.76
N ASP A 216 12.39 -17.27 2.27
CA ASP A 216 12.70 -18.63 2.74
C ASP A 216 12.97 -18.64 4.26
N GLU A 217 13.78 -17.69 4.76
CA GLU A 217 14.07 -17.58 6.19
C GLU A 217 12.82 -17.29 7.00
N ILE A 218 11.99 -16.33 6.55
CA ILE A 218 10.72 -16.00 7.23
C ILE A 218 9.78 -17.21 7.27
N ARG A 219 9.71 -18.02 6.21
CA ARG A 219 8.86 -19.23 6.17
C ARG A 219 9.32 -20.32 7.16
N THR A 220 10.60 -20.28 7.60
CA THR A 220 11.11 -21.22 8.62
C THR A 220 10.81 -20.77 10.05
N LEU A 221 10.32 -19.55 10.27
CA LEU A 221 10.05 -19.04 11.62
C LEU A 221 8.81 -19.70 12.23
N ASP A 222 8.96 -20.20 13.44
CA ASP A 222 7.81 -20.60 14.27
C ASP A 222 7.33 -19.40 15.09
N LEU A 223 6.42 -18.63 14.50
CA LEU A 223 5.83 -17.45 15.14
C LEU A 223 4.41 -17.71 15.65
N GLY A 224 3.88 -18.95 15.50
CA GLY A 224 2.52 -19.33 15.87
C GLY A 224 1.44 -18.66 15.02
N ARG A 225 1.80 -18.01 13.91
CA ARG A 225 0.90 -17.34 12.97
C ARG A 225 1.51 -17.31 11.57
N PRO A 226 0.71 -17.23 10.50
CA PRO A 226 1.22 -16.96 9.16
C PRO A 226 1.85 -15.55 9.09
N VAL A 227 2.85 -15.40 8.22
CA VAL A 227 3.46 -14.12 7.87
C VAL A 227 3.20 -13.88 6.39
N HIS A 228 2.68 -12.71 6.03
CA HIS A 228 2.35 -12.34 4.65
C HIS A 228 3.39 -11.40 4.07
N LEU A 229 3.93 -11.75 2.91
CA LEU A 229 4.91 -10.96 2.18
C LEU A 229 4.29 -10.43 0.89
N ILE A 230 4.17 -9.13 0.81
CA ILE A 230 3.63 -8.40 -0.34
C ILE A 230 4.78 -7.58 -0.92
N CYS A 231 4.99 -7.62 -2.22
CA CYS A 231 5.97 -6.77 -2.88
C CYS A 231 5.29 -5.65 -3.68
N GLU A 232 6.05 -4.60 -3.94
CA GLU A 232 5.76 -3.61 -4.96
C GLU A 232 6.83 -3.70 -6.03
N ASP A 233 6.44 -4.08 -7.25
CA ASP A 233 7.35 -4.24 -8.39
C ASP A 233 6.71 -3.68 -9.67
N GLU A 234 7.10 -2.47 -10.08
CA GLU A 234 6.58 -1.82 -11.29
C GLU A 234 6.79 -2.62 -12.58
N ARG A 235 7.65 -3.63 -12.56
CA ARG A 235 7.98 -4.47 -13.71
C ARG A 235 6.93 -5.54 -14.02
N ASN A 236 5.95 -5.79 -13.13
CA ASN A 236 4.91 -6.84 -13.24
C ASN A 236 5.49 -8.26 -13.41
N LEU A 237 6.60 -8.57 -12.74
CA LEU A 237 7.21 -9.89 -12.83
C LEU A 237 6.63 -10.84 -11.79
N THR A 238 6.34 -12.09 -12.18
CA THR A 238 5.74 -13.09 -11.28
C THR A 238 6.74 -13.80 -10.38
N HIS A 239 8.04 -13.69 -10.67
CA HIS A 239 9.10 -14.49 -10.08
C HIS A 239 9.21 -14.44 -8.54
N LEU A 240 8.85 -13.33 -7.90
CA LEU A 240 8.83 -13.24 -6.43
C LEU A 240 7.59 -13.94 -5.86
N ARG A 241 6.42 -13.78 -6.50
CA ARG A 241 5.19 -14.49 -6.11
C ARG A 241 5.32 -16.00 -6.28
N GLU A 242 6.11 -16.46 -7.25
CA GLU A 242 6.46 -17.87 -7.44
C GLU A 242 7.54 -18.36 -6.45
N ALA A 243 8.30 -17.43 -5.84
CA ALA A 243 9.41 -17.70 -4.93
C ALA A 243 9.07 -17.33 -3.46
N GLY A 244 7.82 -17.47 -3.05
CA GLY A 244 7.42 -17.37 -1.65
C GLY A 244 6.86 -16.03 -1.18
N PHE A 245 6.75 -15.02 -2.05
CA PHE A 245 5.90 -13.86 -1.78
C PHE A 245 4.43 -14.23 -2.02
N ASP A 246 3.55 -13.71 -1.19
CA ASP A 246 2.13 -14.08 -1.23
C ASP A 246 1.37 -13.26 -2.26
N ALA A 247 1.71 -11.98 -2.40
CA ALA A 247 1.02 -11.05 -3.31
C ALA A 247 1.93 -9.89 -3.75
N GLU A 248 1.43 -9.09 -4.69
CA GLU A 248 2.04 -7.87 -5.18
C GLU A 248 0.99 -6.77 -5.25
N TRP A 249 1.38 -5.53 -4.95
CA TRP A 249 0.57 -4.36 -5.27
C TRP A 249 0.39 -4.27 -6.78
N ASN A 250 -0.85 -4.24 -7.22
CA ASN A 250 -1.20 -4.33 -8.63
C ASN A 250 -1.26 -2.94 -9.28
N ASP A 251 -0.11 -2.43 -9.71
CA ASP A 251 0.00 -1.12 -10.35
C ASP A 251 -0.86 -1.03 -11.62
N ASP A 252 -0.98 -2.12 -12.38
CA ASP A 252 -1.82 -2.15 -13.56
C ASP A 252 -3.27 -1.81 -13.25
N TRP A 253 -3.81 -2.34 -12.13
CA TRP A 253 -5.20 -2.11 -11.77
C TRP A 253 -5.49 -0.61 -11.56
N HIS A 254 -4.77 0.04 -10.65
CA HIS A 254 -5.07 1.44 -10.34
C HIS A 254 -4.72 2.39 -11.48
N ASN A 255 -3.64 2.13 -12.20
CA ASN A 255 -3.25 2.97 -13.34
C ASN A 255 -4.23 2.87 -14.50
N VAL A 256 -4.63 1.64 -14.87
CA VAL A 256 -5.62 1.42 -15.93
C VAL A 256 -6.98 2.02 -15.56
N LEU A 257 -7.43 1.79 -14.32
CA LEU A 257 -8.69 2.34 -13.82
C LEU A 257 -8.66 3.87 -13.84
N HIS A 258 -7.58 4.47 -13.38
CA HIS A 258 -7.38 5.91 -13.39
C HIS A 258 -7.50 6.48 -14.81
N VAL A 259 -6.75 5.95 -15.78
CA VAL A 259 -6.81 6.39 -17.18
C VAL A 259 -8.20 6.20 -17.76
N ALA A 260 -8.84 5.05 -17.50
CA ALA A 260 -10.18 4.73 -18.01
C ALA A 260 -11.26 5.72 -17.53
N LEU A 261 -11.14 6.21 -16.28
CA LEU A 261 -12.16 7.06 -15.66
C LEU A 261 -11.88 8.54 -15.81
N THR A 262 -10.61 8.97 -15.72
CA THR A 262 -10.23 10.38 -15.76
C THR A 262 -9.85 10.86 -17.16
N GLY A 263 -9.34 9.96 -18.01
CA GLY A 263 -8.74 10.30 -19.30
C GLY A 263 -7.34 10.93 -19.19
N GLU A 264 -6.75 11.01 -18.00
CA GLU A 264 -5.39 11.48 -17.80
C GLU A 264 -4.39 10.46 -18.35
N THR A 265 -3.39 10.93 -19.12
CA THR A 265 -2.45 10.07 -19.84
C THR A 265 -0.99 10.53 -19.73
N GLN A 266 -0.70 11.45 -18.83
CA GLN A 266 0.65 11.96 -18.58
C GLN A 266 1.48 11.03 -17.70
N GLY A 267 2.81 11.13 -17.79
CA GLY A 267 3.73 10.36 -16.98
C GLY A 267 3.55 8.85 -17.16
N TYR A 268 3.50 8.11 -16.07
CA TYR A 268 3.32 6.64 -16.08
C TYR A 268 1.95 6.19 -16.59
N TYR A 269 0.96 7.08 -16.67
CA TYR A 269 -0.34 6.79 -17.28
C TYR A 269 -0.29 6.65 -18.82
N SER A 270 0.76 7.18 -19.48
CA SER A 270 0.91 7.14 -20.94
C SER A 270 0.84 5.71 -21.49
N ARG A 271 1.36 4.76 -20.73
CA ARG A 271 1.37 3.35 -21.10
C ARG A 271 -0.02 2.80 -21.38
N TYR A 272 -1.04 3.24 -20.66
CA TYR A 272 -2.42 2.75 -20.75
C TYR A 272 -3.33 3.63 -21.62
N ALA A 273 -2.78 4.67 -22.24
CA ALA A 273 -3.56 5.68 -22.98
C ALA A 273 -4.25 5.14 -24.25
N ARG A 274 -3.77 4.02 -24.82
CA ARG A 274 -4.21 3.52 -26.11
C ARG A 274 -5.63 2.92 -26.10
N ASP A 275 -5.90 2.00 -25.18
CA ASP A 275 -7.22 1.38 -24.97
C ASP A 275 -7.33 0.92 -23.49
N PRO A 276 -7.55 1.87 -22.55
CA PRO A 276 -7.60 1.55 -21.12
C PRO A 276 -8.70 0.55 -20.77
N PHE A 277 -9.78 0.48 -21.57
CA PHE A 277 -10.84 -0.49 -21.34
C PHE A 277 -10.48 -1.90 -21.83
N ALA A 278 -9.58 -2.05 -22.80
CA ALA A 278 -9.04 -3.36 -23.16
C ALA A 278 -8.02 -3.83 -22.10
N ASP A 279 -7.21 -2.93 -21.59
CA ASP A 279 -6.26 -3.23 -20.52
C ASP A 279 -7.00 -3.55 -19.20
N LEU A 280 -8.08 -2.82 -18.87
CA LEU A 280 -8.95 -3.13 -17.74
C LEU A 280 -9.59 -4.53 -17.87
N ALA A 281 -10.10 -4.87 -19.07
CA ALA A 281 -10.64 -6.20 -19.34
C ALA A 281 -9.59 -7.29 -19.09
N ARG A 282 -8.34 -7.08 -19.50
CA ARG A 282 -7.24 -8.03 -19.29
C ARG A 282 -6.88 -8.16 -17.81
N ALA A 283 -6.81 -7.05 -17.07
CA ALA A 283 -6.57 -7.07 -15.63
C ALA A 283 -7.68 -7.83 -14.88
N LEU A 284 -8.94 -7.66 -15.27
CA LEU A 284 -10.08 -8.42 -14.73
C LEU A 284 -10.02 -9.92 -15.07
N GLU A 285 -9.54 -10.25 -16.26
CA GLU A 285 -9.44 -11.63 -16.75
C GLU A 285 -8.26 -12.38 -16.11
N ARG A 286 -7.10 -11.73 -15.96
CA ARG A 286 -5.81 -12.41 -15.71
C ARG A 286 -5.13 -11.97 -14.41
N GLY A 287 -5.50 -10.82 -13.85
CA GLY A 287 -4.91 -10.19 -12.66
C GLY A 287 -4.12 -8.92 -13.00
N GLN A 288 -3.34 -8.92 -14.08
CA GLN A 288 -2.58 -7.76 -14.55
C GLN A 288 -2.80 -7.53 -16.05
N ALA A 289 -2.55 -6.29 -16.52
CA ALA A 289 -2.73 -5.91 -17.92
C ALA A 289 -1.49 -6.21 -18.75
N ASP A 290 -0.30 -5.99 -18.21
CA ASP A 290 0.98 -6.20 -18.86
C ASP A 290 1.58 -7.57 -18.51
N GLU A 291 1.72 -8.44 -19.51
CA GLU A 291 2.24 -9.82 -19.37
C GLU A 291 3.32 -10.14 -20.42
N GLY A 292 4.14 -9.14 -20.79
CA GLY A 292 5.22 -9.30 -21.76
C GLY A 292 4.79 -9.14 -23.24
N GLN A 293 3.54 -8.75 -23.51
CA GLN A 293 3.09 -8.49 -24.87
C GLN A 293 3.79 -7.26 -25.48
N PRO A 294 3.86 -7.20 -26.84
CA PRO A 294 4.44 -6.04 -27.51
C PRO A 294 3.73 -4.73 -27.15
N HIS A 295 4.50 -3.73 -26.75
CA HIS A 295 4.03 -2.38 -26.43
C HIS A 295 4.98 -1.33 -27.02
N PRO A 296 4.51 -0.13 -27.44
CA PRO A 296 5.39 0.93 -27.97
C PRO A 296 6.52 1.36 -27.02
N GLU A 297 6.27 1.34 -25.71
CA GLU A 297 7.27 1.65 -24.66
C GLU A 297 8.13 0.43 -24.28
N GLY A 298 8.01 -0.67 -25.01
CA GLY A 298 8.65 -1.94 -24.71
C GLY A 298 7.78 -2.91 -23.91
N PRO A 299 8.05 -4.22 -24.00
CA PRO A 299 7.32 -5.24 -23.23
C PRO A 299 7.60 -5.07 -21.72
N ARG A 300 6.57 -5.28 -20.88
CA ARG A 300 6.65 -5.31 -19.43
C ARG A 300 5.84 -6.49 -18.91
N GLY A 301 6.27 -7.07 -17.77
CA GLY A 301 5.58 -8.15 -17.10
C GLY A 301 5.89 -9.54 -17.63
N THR A 302 5.36 -10.53 -16.92
CA THR A 302 5.36 -11.94 -17.28
C THR A 302 3.96 -12.50 -17.11
N GLU A 303 3.66 -13.63 -17.76
CA GLU A 303 2.37 -14.30 -17.70
C GLU A 303 1.98 -14.61 -16.24
N ALA A 304 0.79 -14.15 -15.82
CA ALA A 304 0.33 -14.19 -14.42
C ALA A 304 -0.97 -14.99 -14.23
N ALA A 305 -1.59 -15.47 -15.30
CA ALA A 305 -2.87 -16.17 -15.22
C ALA A 305 -2.85 -17.48 -14.44
N HIS A 306 -1.67 -18.06 -14.20
CA HIS A 306 -1.48 -19.25 -13.35
C HIS A 306 -1.53 -18.93 -11.84
N LEU A 307 -1.32 -17.68 -11.45
CA LEU A 307 -1.31 -17.26 -10.05
C LEU A 307 -2.73 -17.27 -9.45
N SER A 308 -2.81 -17.41 -8.12
CA SER A 308 -4.06 -17.21 -7.37
C SER A 308 -4.59 -15.79 -7.56
N TRP A 309 -5.92 -15.60 -7.45
CA TRP A 309 -6.51 -14.25 -7.38
C TRP A 309 -5.98 -13.43 -6.20
N THR A 310 -5.62 -14.11 -5.11
CA THR A 310 -5.03 -13.48 -3.91
C THR A 310 -3.56 -13.10 -4.08
N ALA A 311 -2.95 -13.39 -5.22
CA ALA A 311 -1.59 -12.91 -5.54
C ALA A 311 -1.55 -11.44 -5.99
N PHE A 312 -2.69 -10.75 -6.01
CA PHE A 312 -2.82 -9.36 -6.43
C PHE A 312 -3.54 -8.53 -5.36
N VAL A 313 -2.90 -7.47 -4.88
CA VAL A 313 -3.51 -6.46 -4.01
C VAL A 313 -3.97 -5.31 -4.90
N ASN A 314 -5.27 -5.17 -5.07
CA ASN A 314 -5.87 -4.11 -5.87
C ASN A 314 -6.30 -2.95 -4.97
N ALA A 315 -5.97 -1.73 -5.37
CA ALA A 315 -6.45 -0.49 -4.77
C ALA A 315 -6.96 0.43 -5.88
N ASN A 316 -8.02 1.19 -5.64
CA ASN A 316 -8.42 2.23 -6.59
C ASN A 316 -7.50 3.46 -6.50
N GLN A 317 -6.90 3.65 -5.34
CA GLN A 317 -5.89 4.67 -5.02
C GLN A 317 -5.14 4.26 -3.76
N THR A 318 -3.91 4.72 -3.61
CA THR A 318 -3.11 4.63 -2.37
C THR A 318 -2.51 5.99 -2.07
N HIS A 319 -1.67 6.09 -1.04
CA HIS A 319 -0.89 7.30 -0.78
C HIS A 319 -0.14 7.78 -2.02
N ASP A 320 0.33 6.85 -2.85
CA ASP A 320 1.22 7.13 -3.98
C ASP A 320 0.48 7.81 -5.14
N GLN A 321 -0.66 7.27 -5.59
CA GLN A 321 -1.44 7.87 -6.68
C GLN A 321 -2.03 9.23 -6.30
N ILE A 322 -2.40 9.42 -5.03
CA ILE A 322 -2.93 10.70 -4.54
C ILE A 322 -1.79 11.69 -4.32
N GLY A 323 -0.76 11.30 -3.60
CA GLY A 323 0.28 12.20 -3.14
C GLY A 323 1.30 12.60 -4.19
N ASN A 324 1.36 11.89 -5.33
CA ASN A 324 2.17 12.28 -6.49
C ASN A 324 1.43 13.20 -7.47
N ARG A 325 0.23 13.67 -7.12
CA ARG A 325 -0.46 14.75 -7.81
C ARG A 325 -0.08 16.10 -7.23
N ALA A 326 -0.15 17.15 -8.05
CA ALA A 326 0.25 18.50 -7.62
C ALA A 326 -0.56 19.03 -6.43
N HIS A 327 -1.84 18.68 -6.35
CA HIS A 327 -2.75 19.11 -5.28
C HIS A 327 -3.28 17.96 -4.43
N GLY A 328 -2.76 16.73 -4.61
CA GLY A 328 -3.13 15.57 -3.81
C GLY A 328 -4.60 15.17 -3.93
N GLU A 329 -5.22 15.36 -5.10
CA GLU A 329 -6.65 15.10 -5.32
C GLU A 329 -6.94 13.61 -5.27
N ARG A 330 -7.97 13.24 -4.54
CA ARG A 330 -8.47 11.87 -4.49
C ARG A 330 -9.27 11.52 -5.74
N LEU A 331 -9.33 10.24 -6.05
CA LEU A 331 -10.08 9.74 -7.22
C LEU A 331 -11.54 10.24 -7.23
N ILE A 332 -12.21 10.25 -6.07
CA ILE A 332 -13.59 10.76 -5.95
C ILE A 332 -13.74 12.22 -6.40
N SER A 333 -12.75 13.07 -6.13
CA SER A 333 -12.74 14.46 -6.57
C SER A 333 -12.57 14.61 -8.09
N LEU A 334 -11.97 13.60 -8.74
CA LEU A 334 -11.70 13.61 -10.18
C LEU A 334 -12.86 13.04 -11.00
N ILE A 335 -13.54 11.99 -10.50
CA ILE A 335 -14.55 11.23 -11.25
C ILE A 335 -15.97 11.45 -10.74
N GLY A 336 -16.15 12.12 -9.60
CA GLY A 336 -17.43 12.35 -8.94
C GLY A 336 -17.89 11.18 -8.07
N GLU A 337 -18.87 11.44 -7.22
CA GLU A 337 -19.30 10.51 -6.17
C GLU A 337 -19.93 9.22 -6.73
N GLU A 338 -20.79 9.34 -7.75
CA GLU A 338 -21.47 8.18 -8.35
C GLU A 338 -20.47 7.16 -8.90
N ALA A 339 -19.51 7.62 -9.72
CA ALA A 339 -18.46 6.79 -10.26
C ALA A 339 -17.57 6.18 -9.17
N ALA A 340 -17.22 6.99 -8.16
CA ALA A 340 -16.40 6.55 -7.04
C ALA A 340 -17.09 5.46 -6.22
N ARG A 341 -18.38 5.57 -5.96
CA ARG A 341 -19.16 4.53 -5.24
C ARG A 341 -19.21 3.22 -6.02
N VAL A 342 -19.42 3.28 -7.33
CA VAL A 342 -19.45 2.07 -8.16
C VAL A 342 -18.08 1.41 -8.23
N THR A 343 -17.00 2.16 -8.42
CA THR A 343 -15.64 1.59 -8.46
C THR A 343 -15.20 1.03 -7.11
N HIS A 344 -15.61 1.65 -6.00
CA HIS A 344 -15.42 1.12 -4.65
C HIS A 344 -16.15 -0.22 -4.47
N ALA A 345 -17.39 -0.32 -4.92
CA ALA A 345 -18.16 -1.57 -4.86
C ALA A 345 -17.54 -2.66 -5.77
N VAL A 346 -17.07 -2.31 -6.96
CA VAL A 346 -16.33 -3.23 -7.86
C VAL A 346 -15.09 -3.77 -7.15
N LEU A 347 -14.25 -2.89 -6.57
CA LEU A 347 -13.05 -3.28 -5.84
C LEU A 347 -13.34 -4.31 -4.75
N LEU A 348 -14.36 -4.06 -3.93
CA LEU A 348 -14.68 -4.92 -2.77
C LEU A 348 -15.37 -6.24 -3.16
N CYS A 349 -15.98 -6.30 -4.34
CA CYS A 349 -16.65 -7.52 -4.84
C CYS A 349 -15.78 -8.39 -5.77
N MET A 350 -14.64 -7.91 -6.23
CA MET A 350 -13.71 -8.70 -7.04
C MET A 350 -12.99 -9.78 -6.21
N PRO A 351 -12.45 -10.84 -6.86
CA PRO A 351 -11.73 -11.91 -6.18
C PRO A 351 -10.32 -11.52 -5.70
N PHE A 352 -9.82 -10.36 -6.08
CA PHE A 352 -8.51 -9.85 -5.66
C PHE A 352 -8.53 -9.37 -4.21
N LEU A 353 -7.36 -9.19 -3.60
CA LEU A 353 -7.24 -8.63 -2.26
C LEU A 353 -7.47 -7.11 -2.33
N PRO A 354 -8.52 -6.58 -1.69
CA PRO A 354 -8.77 -5.14 -1.73
C PRO A 354 -7.90 -4.39 -0.72
N LEU A 355 -7.42 -3.23 -1.13
CA LEU A 355 -6.79 -2.25 -0.27
C LEU A 355 -7.57 -0.93 -0.36
N LEU A 356 -7.94 -0.39 0.79
CA LEU A 356 -8.54 0.93 0.96
C LEU A 356 -7.51 1.87 1.57
N PHE A 357 -7.37 3.06 1.02
CA PHE A 357 -6.58 4.12 1.65
C PHE A 357 -7.45 4.91 2.63
N MET A 358 -6.89 5.28 3.78
CA MET A 358 -7.59 6.02 4.85
C MET A 358 -8.45 7.16 4.31
N GLY A 359 -9.73 7.18 4.71
CA GLY A 359 -10.75 8.14 4.28
C GLY A 359 -11.62 7.67 3.10
N GLU A 360 -11.25 6.62 2.36
CA GLU A 360 -12.11 6.09 1.29
C GLU A 360 -13.41 5.52 1.82
N GLU A 361 -13.35 4.91 2.99
CA GLU A 361 -14.51 4.32 3.67
C GLU A 361 -15.57 5.35 4.10
N GLU A 362 -15.21 6.63 4.05
CA GLU A 362 -16.10 7.78 4.35
C GLU A 362 -16.34 8.68 3.13
N GLY A 363 -15.80 8.33 1.96
CA GLY A 363 -15.87 9.16 0.76
C GLY A 363 -15.18 10.52 0.93
N SER A 364 -14.08 10.55 1.65
CA SER A 364 -13.31 11.76 1.91
C SER A 364 -12.76 12.38 0.62
N GLU A 365 -12.89 13.68 0.47
CA GLU A 365 -12.27 14.49 -0.59
C GLU A 365 -11.02 15.23 -0.09
N ALA A 366 -10.68 15.11 1.21
CA ALA A 366 -9.48 15.72 1.75
C ALA A 366 -8.24 15.20 0.99
N PRO A 367 -7.36 16.06 0.51
CA PRO A 367 -6.18 15.65 -0.23
C PRO A 367 -5.23 14.81 0.64
N PHE A 368 -4.33 14.10 0.00
CA PHE A 368 -3.14 13.56 0.66
C PHE A 368 -1.91 14.05 -0.10
N LEU A 369 -1.28 15.08 0.44
CA LEU A 369 -0.16 15.78 -0.19
C LEU A 369 1.16 15.09 0.14
N PHE A 370 2.16 15.27 -0.71
CA PHE A 370 3.53 15.01 -0.30
C PHE A 370 3.94 16.04 0.75
N PHE A 371 4.51 15.59 1.87
CA PHE A 371 5.01 16.45 2.94
C PHE A 371 6.27 15.86 3.58
N CYS A 372 7.17 16.77 4.00
CA CYS A 372 8.38 16.45 4.74
C CYS A 372 8.76 17.61 5.67
N ASP A 373 9.74 17.40 6.54
CA ASP A 373 10.15 18.39 7.55
C ASP A 373 11.68 18.57 7.58
N PRO A 374 12.30 19.10 6.51
CA PRO A 374 13.74 19.31 6.46
C PRO A 374 14.20 20.31 7.51
N PRO A 375 15.42 20.13 8.09
CA PRO A 375 15.89 20.89 9.25
C PRO A 375 16.19 22.36 8.98
N ASP A 376 16.57 22.71 7.73
CA ASP A 376 17.00 24.06 7.39
C ASP A 376 16.37 24.59 6.09
N GLU A 377 16.48 25.91 5.86
CA GLU A 377 15.85 26.56 4.70
C GLU A 377 16.51 26.20 3.36
N ALA A 378 17.78 25.84 3.34
CA ALA A 378 18.45 25.43 2.10
C ALA A 378 17.89 24.11 1.61
N MET A 379 17.70 23.15 2.53
CA MET A 379 17.08 21.85 2.26
C MET A 379 15.60 22.00 1.89
N ARG A 380 14.84 22.84 2.60
CA ARG A 380 13.44 23.13 2.28
C ARG A 380 13.30 23.66 0.84
N ARG A 381 14.18 24.58 0.46
CA ARG A 381 14.20 25.10 -0.91
C ARG A 381 14.52 24.00 -1.93
N ALA A 382 15.53 23.17 -1.67
CA ALA A 382 15.88 22.06 -2.54
C ALA A 382 14.72 21.09 -2.76
N VAL A 383 13.99 20.75 -1.70
CA VAL A 383 12.79 19.89 -1.78
C VAL A 383 11.68 20.55 -2.61
N ARG A 384 11.36 21.83 -2.33
CA ARG A 384 10.34 22.58 -3.11
C ARG A 384 10.68 22.62 -4.61
N ASP A 385 11.92 22.97 -4.92
CA ASP A 385 12.36 23.09 -6.31
C ASP A 385 12.43 21.72 -7.00
N GLY A 386 12.92 20.69 -6.30
CA GLY A 386 12.95 19.31 -6.79
C GLY A 386 11.55 18.79 -7.11
N ARG A 387 10.59 19.00 -6.20
CA ARG A 387 9.19 18.56 -6.39
C ARG A 387 8.51 19.28 -7.55
N ARG A 388 8.76 20.59 -7.74
CA ARG A 388 8.25 21.33 -8.91
C ARG A 388 8.79 20.77 -10.22
N VAL A 389 10.08 20.46 -10.26
CA VAL A 389 10.71 19.89 -11.47
C VAL A 389 10.14 18.50 -11.75
N GLU A 390 9.98 17.68 -10.75
CA GLU A 390 9.42 16.33 -10.86
C GLU A 390 7.99 16.35 -11.42
N LEU A 391 7.10 17.11 -10.77
CA LEU A 391 5.70 17.24 -11.18
C LEU A 391 5.57 17.85 -12.57
N GLY A 392 6.39 18.85 -12.90
CA GLY A 392 6.43 19.44 -14.24
C GLY A 392 6.88 18.45 -15.32
N ARG A 393 7.81 17.52 -15.02
CA ARG A 393 8.23 16.47 -15.96
C ARG A 393 7.13 15.48 -16.29
N ILE A 394 6.28 15.19 -15.34
CA ILE A 394 5.13 14.28 -15.52
C ILE A 394 3.86 15.02 -16.00
N GLY A 395 3.94 16.33 -16.28
CA GLY A 395 2.89 17.10 -16.96
C GLY A 395 1.88 17.79 -16.03
N TYR A 396 2.15 17.88 -14.72
CA TYR A 396 1.30 18.65 -13.81
C TYR A 396 1.70 20.14 -13.79
N ASP A 397 0.70 21.01 -13.55
CA ASP A 397 0.95 22.40 -13.18
C ASP A 397 1.45 22.47 -11.73
N ALA A 398 2.77 22.61 -11.59
CA ALA A 398 3.43 22.65 -10.29
C ALA A 398 3.68 24.08 -9.78
N GLU A 399 3.23 25.13 -10.50
CA GLU A 399 3.48 26.52 -10.10
C GLU A 399 2.74 26.87 -8.81
N HIS A 400 1.52 26.37 -8.65
CA HIS A 400 0.64 26.64 -7.52
C HIS A 400 0.52 25.46 -6.52
N MET A 401 1.42 24.49 -6.60
CA MET A 401 1.40 23.35 -5.66
C MET A 401 1.59 23.83 -4.21
N PRO A 402 0.92 23.19 -3.23
CA PRO A 402 1.16 23.45 -1.81
C PRO A 402 2.63 23.22 -1.43
N ASP A 403 3.16 24.02 -0.49
CA ASP A 403 4.53 23.85 0.00
C ASP A 403 4.66 22.51 0.76
N PRO A 404 5.45 21.53 0.24
CA PRO A 404 5.57 20.23 0.88
C PRO A 404 6.37 20.29 2.20
N THR A 405 7.07 21.40 2.45
CA THR A 405 7.89 21.57 3.66
C THR A 405 7.16 22.35 4.77
N GLY A 406 5.98 22.88 4.47
CA GLY A 406 5.12 23.59 5.41
C GLY A 406 4.25 22.63 6.23
N PRO A 407 3.80 23.08 7.42
CA PRO A 407 2.84 22.30 8.22
C PRO A 407 1.47 22.16 7.52
N GLU A 408 1.13 23.07 6.61
CA GLU A 408 -0.16 23.14 5.93
C GLU A 408 -0.41 21.90 5.06
N ALA A 409 0.60 21.40 4.36
CA ALA A 409 0.51 20.18 3.55
C ALA A 409 0.19 18.96 4.43
N PHE A 410 0.84 18.86 5.59
CA PHE A 410 0.59 17.79 6.55
C PHE A 410 -0.82 17.88 7.16
N GLU A 411 -1.25 19.08 7.58
CA GLU A 411 -2.57 19.29 8.18
C GLU A 411 -3.71 19.05 7.17
N ALA A 412 -3.54 19.49 5.91
CA ALA A 412 -4.51 19.25 4.84
C ALA A 412 -4.66 17.75 4.49
N SER A 413 -3.61 16.96 4.74
CA SER A 413 -3.61 15.51 4.46
C SER A 413 -4.36 14.66 5.49
N ARG A 414 -5.08 15.27 6.44
CA ARG A 414 -5.92 14.58 7.41
C ARG A 414 -7.28 14.24 6.80
N PRO A 415 -7.61 12.96 6.56
CA PRO A 415 -8.78 12.58 5.76
C PRO A 415 -10.13 12.92 6.42
N TYR A 416 -10.15 13.15 7.73
CA TYR A 416 -11.38 13.37 8.51
C TYR A 416 -11.55 14.82 8.97
N SER A 417 -10.73 15.75 8.50
CA SER A 417 -10.74 17.16 8.96
C SER A 417 -11.96 17.95 8.51
N ALA A 418 -12.51 17.64 7.33
CA ALA A 418 -13.66 18.31 6.72
C ALA A 418 -14.82 17.32 6.47
N ARG A 419 -15.18 16.56 7.50
CA ARG A 419 -16.17 15.49 7.40
C ARG A 419 -17.60 16.01 7.27
N ASP A 420 -18.32 15.56 6.24
CA ASP A 420 -19.80 15.58 6.22
C ASP A 420 -20.32 14.29 6.89
N PRO A 421 -20.97 14.38 8.06
CA PRO A 421 -21.38 13.18 8.80
C PRO A 421 -22.40 12.31 8.05
N ALA A 422 -23.31 12.89 7.27
CA ALA A 422 -24.34 12.15 6.55
C ALA A 422 -23.73 11.39 5.38
N ARG A 423 -22.84 12.02 4.63
CA ARG A 423 -22.08 11.41 3.55
C ARG A 423 -21.18 10.29 4.09
N ALA A 424 -20.42 10.57 5.15
CA ALA A 424 -19.53 9.59 5.77
C ALA A 424 -20.31 8.34 6.22
N GLU A 425 -21.48 8.49 6.87
CA GLU A 425 -22.29 7.34 7.28
C GLU A 425 -22.84 6.56 6.08
N SER A 426 -23.26 7.23 5.01
CA SER A 426 -23.69 6.57 3.77
C SER A 426 -22.59 5.73 3.13
N TRP A 427 -21.35 6.25 3.10
CA TRP A 427 -20.19 5.52 2.60
C TRP A 427 -19.80 4.35 3.52
N ARG A 428 -19.79 4.55 4.83
CA ARG A 428 -19.51 3.50 5.81
C ARG A 428 -20.55 2.37 5.74
N ALA A 429 -21.83 2.72 5.55
CA ALA A 429 -22.88 1.70 5.36
C ALA A 429 -22.62 0.87 4.09
N LEU A 430 -22.32 1.50 2.97
CA LEU A 430 -21.97 0.83 1.72
C LEU A 430 -20.76 -0.08 1.92
N THR A 431 -19.68 0.42 2.50
CA THR A 431 -18.45 -0.35 2.75
C THR A 431 -18.72 -1.56 3.65
N ARG A 432 -19.48 -1.38 4.73
CA ARG A 432 -19.86 -2.45 5.66
C ARG A 432 -20.64 -3.57 4.98
N ASP A 433 -21.65 -3.19 4.18
CA ASP A 433 -22.50 -4.16 3.48
C ASP A 433 -21.68 -4.97 2.46
N LEU A 434 -20.76 -4.33 1.74
CA LEU A 434 -19.87 -4.97 0.78
C LEU A 434 -18.83 -5.89 1.46
N LEU A 435 -18.25 -5.46 2.58
CA LEU A 435 -17.30 -6.28 3.33
C LEU A 435 -17.97 -7.46 4.04
N ASP A 436 -19.21 -7.29 4.51
CA ASP A 436 -20.00 -8.42 5.03
C ASP A 436 -20.32 -9.44 3.92
N LEU A 437 -20.75 -8.97 2.74
CA LEU A 437 -20.94 -9.82 1.56
C LEU A 437 -19.63 -10.56 1.20
N ARG A 438 -18.51 -9.82 1.15
CA ARG A 438 -17.20 -10.40 0.86
C ARG A 438 -16.83 -11.50 1.86
N ALA A 439 -16.94 -11.22 3.15
CA ALA A 439 -16.59 -12.16 4.20
C ALA A 439 -17.43 -13.44 4.13
N ARG A 440 -18.73 -13.33 3.88
CA ARG A 440 -19.66 -14.47 3.86
C ARG A 440 -19.69 -15.26 2.56
N ARG A 441 -19.43 -14.62 1.43
CA ARG A 441 -19.68 -15.23 0.13
C ARG A 441 -18.42 -15.34 -0.75
N ILE A 442 -17.55 -14.32 -0.76
CA ILE A 442 -16.36 -14.28 -1.60
C ILE A 442 -15.18 -15.02 -0.95
N VAL A 443 -14.91 -14.77 0.32
CA VAL A 443 -13.81 -15.44 1.05
C VAL A 443 -13.91 -16.97 1.01
N PRO A 444 -15.08 -17.62 1.18
CA PRO A 444 -15.19 -19.07 1.01
C PRO A 444 -14.80 -19.56 -0.39
N LEU A 445 -15.13 -18.79 -1.44
CA LEU A 445 -14.71 -19.11 -2.81
C LEU A 445 -13.19 -18.97 -2.98
N LEU A 446 -12.60 -17.87 -2.48
CA LEU A 446 -11.15 -17.69 -2.49
C LEU A 446 -10.42 -18.86 -1.82
N LYS A 447 -10.89 -19.30 -0.65
CA LYS A 447 -10.35 -20.46 0.08
C LYS A 447 -10.54 -21.79 -0.67
N SER A 448 -11.55 -21.91 -1.52
CA SER A 448 -11.72 -23.09 -2.37
C SER A 448 -10.69 -23.19 -3.49
N GLY A 449 -10.11 -22.07 -3.84
CA GLY A 449 -9.11 -21.94 -4.89
C GLY A 449 -9.68 -21.69 -6.29
N LYS A 450 -8.88 -21.03 -7.10
CA LYS A 450 -9.14 -20.70 -8.51
C LYS A 450 -9.28 -21.97 -9.35
N SER A 451 -10.24 -22.01 -10.30
CA SER A 451 -10.43 -23.14 -11.21
C SER A 451 -10.24 -22.76 -12.71
N GLY A 452 -9.95 -21.49 -12.99
CA GLY A 452 -9.69 -20.97 -14.34
C GLY A 452 -9.36 -19.50 -14.31
N ILE A 453 -9.08 -18.90 -15.46
CA ILE A 453 -8.96 -17.44 -15.63
C ILE A 453 -10.35 -16.79 -15.59
N GLY A 454 -10.39 -15.47 -15.48
CA GLY A 454 -11.61 -14.71 -15.65
C GLY A 454 -12.10 -14.77 -17.09
N GLU A 455 -13.40 -14.69 -17.28
CA GLU A 455 -14.03 -14.58 -18.59
C GLU A 455 -14.68 -13.20 -18.71
N VAL A 456 -14.14 -12.34 -19.56
CA VAL A 456 -14.62 -10.96 -19.73
C VAL A 456 -15.33 -10.82 -21.05
N THR A 457 -16.56 -10.29 -21.03
CA THR A 457 -17.33 -9.91 -22.22
C THR A 457 -17.61 -8.41 -22.17
N ARG A 458 -17.28 -7.70 -23.25
CA ARG A 458 -17.62 -6.28 -23.40
C ARG A 458 -19.07 -6.12 -23.87
N HIS A 459 -19.84 -5.31 -23.16
CA HIS A 459 -21.23 -4.99 -23.46
C HIS A 459 -21.41 -3.50 -23.80
N GLY A 460 -20.41 -2.92 -24.44
CA GLY A 460 -20.31 -1.51 -24.81
C GLY A 460 -18.88 -1.01 -24.66
N PRO A 461 -18.63 0.27 -24.94
CA PRO A 461 -17.28 0.83 -24.88
C PRO A 461 -16.71 0.84 -23.44
N ARG A 462 -17.58 0.97 -22.43
CA ARG A 462 -17.21 1.11 -21.01
C ARG A 462 -18.03 0.21 -20.09
N ALA A 463 -18.50 -0.94 -20.59
CA ALA A 463 -19.31 -1.88 -19.81
C ALA A 463 -18.84 -3.32 -20.02
N PHE A 464 -18.83 -4.10 -18.94
CA PHE A 464 -18.31 -5.46 -18.89
C PHE A 464 -19.23 -6.39 -18.13
N ALA A 465 -19.35 -7.64 -18.62
CA ALA A 465 -19.71 -8.78 -17.82
C ALA A 465 -18.45 -9.62 -17.55
N VAL A 466 -18.22 -9.98 -16.30
CA VAL A 466 -17.07 -10.77 -15.87
C VAL A 466 -17.54 -11.97 -15.09
N ARG A 467 -16.91 -13.13 -15.34
CA ARG A 467 -17.11 -14.38 -14.61
C ARG A 467 -15.77 -14.88 -14.08
N TRP A 468 -15.66 -15.08 -12.79
CA TRP A 468 -14.49 -15.68 -12.13
C TRP A 468 -14.85 -17.05 -11.58
N PRO A 469 -14.28 -18.13 -12.13
CA PRO A 469 -14.58 -19.50 -11.68
C PRO A 469 -13.69 -19.93 -10.52
N PHE A 470 -14.30 -20.63 -9.57
CA PHE A 470 -13.65 -21.27 -8.41
C PHE A 470 -14.00 -22.76 -8.34
N LYS A 471 -13.26 -23.52 -7.52
CA LYS A 471 -13.57 -24.94 -7.32
C LYS A 471 -14.94 -25.17 -6.65
N ALA A 472 -15.40 -24.23 -5.82
CA ALA A 472 -16.66 -24.32 -5.12
C ALA A 472 -17.79 -23.49 -5.73
N GLY A 473 -17.55 -22.75 -6.83
CA GLY A 473 -18.59 -21.91 -7.44
C GLY A 473 -18.00 -20.81 -8.32
N GLU A 474 -18.70 -19.71 -8.44
CA GLU A 474 -18.26 -18.59 -9.27
C GLU A 474 -18.74 -17.24 -8.77
N ILE A 475 -18.04 -16.17 -9.15
CA ILE A 475 -18.49 -14.79 -9.04
C ILE A 475 -18.79 -14.29 -10.46
N ARG A 476 -19.97 -13.71 -10.66
CA ARG A 476 -20.32 -12.97 -11.88
C ARG A 476 -20.55 -11.51 -11.52
N MET A 477 -20.07 -10.62 -12.35
CA MET A 477 -20.27 -9.18 -12.19
C MET A 477 -20.65 -8.56 -13.52
N LEU A 478 -21.67 -7.71 -13.50
CA LEU A 478 -22.02 -6.83 -14.61
C LEU A 478 -21.76 -5.40 -14.16
N MET A 479 -21.00 -4.61 -14.91
CA MET A 479 -20.65 -3.25 -14.55
C MET A 479 -20.68 -2.31 -15.76
N SER A 480 -21.09 -1.06 -15.50
CA SER A 480 -20.96 0.10 -16.39
C SER A 480 -20.07 1.16 -15.73
N LEU A 481 -19.08 1.65 -16.48
CA LEU A 481 -18.05 2.59 -16.03
C LEU A 481 -18.00 3.83 -16.92
N GLY A 482 -19.16 4.45 -17.16
CA GLY A 482 -19.31 5.65 -17.99
C GLY A 482 -20.31 5.52 -19.14
N THR A 483 -20.74 4.31 -19.50
CA THR A 483 -21.84 4.07 -20.47
C THR A 483 -22.60 2.81 -20.09
N PRO A 484 -23.93 2.78 -20.23
CA PRO A 484 -24.72 1.58 -19.96
C PRO A 484 -24.26 0.36 -20.76
N ALA A 485 -24.42 -0.82 -20.16
CA ALA A 485 -24.24 -2.09 -20.84
C ALA A 485 -25.36 -2.36 -21.85
N THR A 486 -25.01 -2.86 -23.01
CA THR A 486 -25.97 -3.13 -24.10
C THR A 486 -25.97 -4.61 -24.47
N GLY A 487 -27.15 -5.12 -24.86
CA GLY A 487 -27.30 -6.50 -25.32
C GLY A 487 -27.11 -7.54 -24.21
N VAL A 488 -27.29 -7.16 -22.95
CA VAL A 488 -27.22 -8.03 -21.78
C VAL A 488 -28.38 -7.72 -20.84
N ALA A 489 -28.86 -8.74 -20.13
CA ALA A 489 -29.83 -8.58 -19.06
C ALA A 489 -29.14 -8.50 -17.69
N SER A 490 -29.82 -7.92 -16.72
CA SER A 490 -29.43 -7.96 -15.31
C SER A 490 -29.19 -9.38 -14.81
N LEU A 491 -28.31 -9.54 -13.85
CA LEU A 491 -27.97 -10.83 -13.24
C LEU A 491 -29.17 -11.40 -12.46
N PRO A 492 -29.58 -12.66 -12.70
CA PRO A 492 -30.84 -13.20 -12.19
C PRO A 492 -30.86 -13.41 -10.67
N ALA A 493 -29.71 -13.73 -10.06
CA ALA A 493 -29.57 -14.00 -8.63
C ALA A 493 -28.62 -12.98 -7.98
N CYS A 494 -28.90 -11.70 -8.21
CA CYS A 494 -28.07 -10.59 -7.76
C CYS A 494 -27.94 -10.58 -6.22
N ALA A 495 -26.71 -10.73 -5.73
CA ALA A 495 -26.38 -10.68 -4.30
C ALA A 495 -26.19 -9.23 -3.81
N PHE A 496 -25.77 -8.32 -4.71
CA PHE A 496 -25.65 -6.90 -4.44
C PHE A 496 -25.78 -6.10 -5.74
N ARG A 497 -26.44 -4.92 -5.64
CA ARG A 497 -26.61 -3.98 -6.75
C ARG A 497 -26.37 -2.56 -6.27
N LEU A 498 -25.66 -1.78 -7.08
CA LEU A 498 -25.53 -0.34 -6.94
C LEU A 498 -25.74 0.32 -8.31
N GLY A 499 -26.80 1.12 -8.47
CA GLY A 499 -27.26 1.56 -9.78
C GLY A 499 -27.77 0.41 -10.66
N ASP A 500 -28.11 0.71 -11.91
CA ASP A 500 -28.52 -0.29 -12.91
C ASP A 500 -27.52 -0.25 -14.09
N PRO A 501 -26.61 -1.22 -14.19
CA PRO A 501 -25.58 -1.18 -15.22
C PRO A 501 -26.13 -1.29 -16.65
N THR A 502 -27.39 -1.68 -16.84
CA THR A 502 -28.04 -1.73 -18.16
C THR A 502 -28.70 -0.41 -18.56
N HIS A 503 -28.88 0.53 -17.62
CA HIS A 503 -29.53 1.81 -17.84
C HIS A 503 -28.67 3.01 -17.42
N ASP A 504 -27.85 2.86 -16.36
CA ASP A 504 -27.07 3.94 -15.80
C ASP A 504 -25.67 3.98 -16.40
N ALA A 505 -25.08 5.18 -16.46
CA ALA A 505 -23.69 5.36 -16.88
C ALA A 505 -22.72 4.64 -15.92
N PHE A 506 -23.04 4.67 -14.63
CA PHE A 506 -22.33 3.98 -13.59
C PHE A 506 -23.25 3.05 -12.81
N GLY A 507 -22.96 1.78 -12.82
CA GLY A 507 -23.72 0.77 -12.10
C GLY A 507 -22.97 -0.55 -12.00
N MET A 508 -23.32 -1.37 -11.02
CA MET A 508 -22.79 -2.72 -10.91
C MET A 508 -23.77 -3.67 -10.23
N GLU A 509 -23.74 -4.90 -10.68
CA GLU A 509 -24.41 -6.04 -10.08
C GLU A 509 -23.41 -7.16 -9.85
N VAL A 510 -23.55 -7.89 -8.75
CA VAL A 510 -22.77 -9.10 -8.50
C VAL A 510 -23.68 -10.26 -8.11
N GLU A 511 -23.44 -11.40 -8.73
CA GLU A 511 -24.03 -12.70 -8.42
C GLU A 511 -22.92 -13.63 -7.93
N ILE A 512 -23.16 -14.33 -6.83
CA ILE A 512 -22.21 -15.26 -6.22
C ILE A 512 -22.92 -16.60 -6.02
N THR A 513 -22.44 -17.63 -6.70
CA THR A 513 -22.92 -19.01 -6.58
C THR A 513 -21.85 -19.87 -5.95
N ALA A 514 -22.24 -20.72 -5.01
CA ALA A 514 -21.37 -21.66 -4.31
C ALA A 514 -21.97 -23.06 -4.36
#